data_c960fe92aa35a37d74d24fcd2207818b
#
_entry.id   c960fe92aa35a37d74d24fcd2207818b
#
_cell.length_a   1.000
_cell.length_b   1.000
_cell.length_c   1.000
_cell.angle_alpha   90.00
_cell.angle_beta   90.00
_cell.angle_gamma   90.00
#
_symmetry.space_group_name_H-M   'P 1'
#
loop_
_entity.id
_entity.type
_entity.pdbx_description
1 polymer ?
#
loop_
_entity_poly.entity_id
_entity_poly.type
_entity_poly.pdbx_seq_one_letter_code
_entity_poly.pdbx_strand_id
1 'polypeptide(L)'
;DKIGKKARLDKLEPMEVVQKYTNSYHDNMDQLNLLRPSIEPHASGHIIEQIEMIKKIMESGYAYEVEGSVYFDIEKYNKDFRYGILSGRNTEELISYTRELEGQEHKKNSIDFALWKKATPEHLMRWPSPWSIGYPGWHLECSTMGSKYLGDFFDIHGGGMDLLFPHHESEIAQSQAANKKMPVKYWMHNNMITINGQKMGKSLGNAVSLNQFFSGNHELLDKAYSPMTIRFFILQAHYRSTLDFSNEALQASEKGYKKLMDAVETLNKLEPSETSSVNINKLEEECLTAMLDDFNSPVAIAHLFEGV
;
A
#
# COMPACT_ATOMS: atom_id res chain seq x y z
N ASP A 1 -2.81 -10.99 14.35
CA ASP A 1 -2.76 -9.88 15.32
C ASP A 1 -1.32 -9.54 15.71
N LYS A 2 -0.64 -8.76 14.86
CA LYS A 2 0.75 -8.32 15.10
C LYS A 2 0.82 -7.26 16.21
N ILE A 3 -0.16 -6.36 16.27
CA ILE A 3 -0.22 -5.28 17.26
C ILE A 3 -0.44 -5.87 18.66
N GLY A 4 -1.43 -6.74 18.80
CA GLY A 4 -1.71 -7.38 20.10
C GLY A 4 -0.57 -8.27 20.61
N LYS A 5 0.12 -9.00 19.71
CA LYS A 5 1.34 -9.74 20.08
C LYS A 5 2.45 -8.81 20.59
N LYS A 6 2.67 -7.68 19.88
CA LYS A 6 3.70 -6.71 20.30
C LYS A 6 3.30 -6.01 21.59
N ALA A 7 2.05 -5.63 21.76
CA ALA A 7 1.52 -5.02 22.98
C ALA A 7 1.75 -5.91 24.20
N ARG A 8 1.42 -7.21 24.10
CA ARG A 8 1.67 -8.18 25.17
C ARG A 8 3.15 -8.33 25.48
N LEU A 9 4.01 -8.40 24.45
CA LEU A 9 5.45 -8.55 24.62
C LEU A 9 6.07 -7.33 25.33
N ASP A 10 5.65 -6.13 24.93
CA ASP A 10 6.18 -4.88 25.48
C ASP A 10 5.44 -4.41 26.75
N LYS A 11 4.38 -5.11 27.15
CA LYS A 11 3.49 -4.73 28.28
C LYS A 11 2.89 -3.33 28.09
N LEU A 12 2.44 -3.03 26.87
CA LEU A 12 1.81 -1.78 26.47
C LEU A 12 0.37 -2.03 26.03
N GLU A 13 -0.43 -0.97 25.99
CA GLU A 13 -1.73 -1.02 25.33
C GLU A 13 -1.56 -1.04 23.80
N PRO A 14 -2.47 -1.70 23.04
CA PRO A 14 -2.37 -1.78 21.59
C PRO A 14 -2.22 -0.41 20.89
N MET A 15 -2.92 0.61 21.38
CA MET A 15 -2.86 1.95 20.78
C MET A 15 -1.55 2.69 21.09
N GLU A 16 -0.86 2.39 22.17
CA GLU A 16 0.51 2.89 22.43
C GLU A 16 1.50 2.33 21.41
N VAL A 17 1.37 1.03 21.10
CA VAL A 17 2.16 0.39 20.04
C VAL A 17 1.90 1.04 18.69
N VAL A 18 0.62 1.27 18.35
CA VAL A 18 0.22 1.96 17.10
C VAL A 18 0.84 3.34 17.05
N GLN A 19 0.68 4.16 18.11
CA GLN A 19 1.20 5.53 18.14
C GLN A 19 2.73 5.58 17.97
N LYS A 20 3.46 4.69 18.64
CA LYS A 20 4.92 4.57 18.51
C LYS A 20 5.36 4.34 17.06
N TYR A 21 4.72 3.39 16.37
CA TYR A 21 5.07 3.09 14.98
C TYR A 21 4.57 4.15 14.00
N THR A 22 3.44 4.79 14.26
CA THR A 22 2.95 5.93 13.47
C THR A 22 3.91 7.11 13.54
N ASN A 23 4.41 7.46 14.73
CA ASN A 23 5.40 8.51 14.89
C ASN A 23 6.68 8.20 14.08
N SER A 24 7.21 6.98 14.23
CA SER A 24 8.39 6.55 13.46
C SER A 24 8.16 6.55 11.94
N TYR A 25 6.94 6.22 11.49
CA TYR A 25 6.56 6.32 10.09
C TYR A 25 6.59 7.77 9.60
N HIS A 26 5.97 8.68 10.35
CA HIS A 26 5.94 10.10 10.01
C HIS A 26 7.36 10.70 9.97
N ASP A 27 8.19 10.40 10.97
CA ASP A 27 9.59 10.86 11.01
C ASP A 27 10.37 10.41 9.76
N ASN A 28 10.16 9.18 9.30
CA ASN A 28 10.80 8.66 8.10
C ASN A 28 10.26 9.31 6.82
N MET A 29 8.95 9.54 6.74
CA MET A 29 8.34 10.20 5.57
C MET A 29 8.77 11.66 5.47
N ASP A 30 8.86 12.37 6.59
CA ASP A 30 9.35 13.74 6.65
C ASP A 30 10.83 13.82 6.21
N GLN A 31 11.69 12.90 6.65
CA GLN A 31 13.08 12.82 6.21
C GLN A 31 13.20 12.56 4.70
N LEU A 32 12.30 11.77 4.13
CA LEU A 32 12.22 11.56 2.68
C LEU A 32 11.62 12.76 1.92
N ASN A 33 11.26 13.84 2.62
CA ASN A 33 10.62 15.04 2.07
C ASN A 33 9.35 14.71 1.27
N LEU A 34 8.50 13.82 1.81
CA LEU A 34 7.21 13.47 1.23
C LEU A 34 6.12 14.41 1.74
N LEU A 35 5.23 14.80 0.85
CA LEU A 35 4.03 15.54 1.24
C LEU A 35 3.13 14.64 2.08
N ARG A 36 2.62 15.17 3.17
CA ARG A 36 1.64 14.45 4.00
C ARG A 36 0.29 14.38 3.28
N PRO A 37 -0.43 13.27 3.40
CA PRO A 37 -1.77 13.17 2.87
C PRO A 37 -2.73 14.12 3.60
N SER A 38 -3.85 14.47 2.95
CA SER A 38 -4.87 15.35 3.56
C SER A 38 -5.53 14.70 4.79
N ILE A 39 -5.60 13.36 4.81
CA ILE A 39 -6.14 12.59 5.93
C ILE A 39 -5.45 11.22 6.02
N GLU A 40 -5.25 10.76 7.24
CA GLU A 40 -4.76 9.40 7.57
C GLU A 40 -5.79 8.72 8.49
N PRO A 41 -6.84 8.11 7.93
CA PRO A 41 -7.89 7.52 8.72
C PRO A 41 -7.43 6.22 9.39
N HIS A 42 -7.80 6.03 10.65
CA HIS A 42 -7.52 4.82 11.41
C HIS A 42 -8.72 3.86 11.32
N ALA A 43 -8.49 2.61 10.95
CA ALA A 43 -9.53 1.59 10.84
C ALA A 43 -10.29 1.38 12.17
N SER A 44 -9.57 1.42 13.31
CA SER A 44 -10.16 1.33 14.65
C SER A 44 -11.08 2.50 15.02
N GLY A 45 -10.94 3.64 14.36
CA GLY A 45 -11.83 4.80 14.51
C GLY A 45 -13.08 4.74 13.61
N HIS A 46 -13.22 3.70 12.78
CA HIS A 46 -14.29 3.57 11.78
C HIS A 46 -15.11 2.28 11.93
N ILE A 47 -15.18 1.74 13.13
CA ILE A 47 -15.89 0.47 13.41
C ILE A 47 -17.38 0.59 13.09
N ILE A 48 -18.01 1.72 13.40
CA ILE A 48 -19.43 1.95 13.13
C ILE A 48 -19.71 1.89 11.63
N GLU A 49 -18.91 2.59 10.83
CA GLU A 49 -19.04 2.63 9.38
C GLU A 49 -18.79 1.25 8.74
N GLN A 50 -17.85 0.50 9.29
CA GLN A 50 -17.58 -0.88 8.84
C GLN A 50 -18.78 -1.79 9.13
N ILE A 51 -19.38 -1.68 10.30
CA ILE A 51 -20.61 -2.41 10.63
C ILE A 51 -21.75 -2.03 9.67
N GLU A 52 -21.94 -0.75 9.38
CA GLU A 52 -22.98 -0.30 8.44
C GLU A 52 -22.72 -0.80 7.01
N MET A 53 -21.46 -0.86 6.55
CA MET A 53 -21.15 -1.45 5.25
C MET A 53 -21.46 -2.95 5.22
N ILE A 54 -21.15 -3.70 6.28
CA ILE A 54 -21.52 -5.12 6.39
C ILE A 54 -23.03 -5.30 6.28
N LYS A 55 -23.81 -4.49 6.98
CA LYS A 55 -25.29 -4.54 6.91
C LYS A 55 -25.78 -4.36 5.47
N LYS A 56 -25.27 -3.37 4.75
CA LYS A 56 -25.61 -3.16 3.32
C LYS A 56 -25.29 -4.38 2.46
N ILE A 57 -24.12 -5.01 2.68
CA ILE A 57 -23.71 -6.22 1.95
C ILE A 57 -24.64 -7.39 2.29
N MET A 58 -25.06 -7.54 3.55
CA MET A 58 -26.02 -8.56 3.99
C MET A 58 -27.42 -8.30 3.39
N GLU A 59 -27.91 -7.07 3.42
CA GLU A 59 -29.19 -6.67 2.81
C GLU A 59 -29.21 -6.93 1.30
N SER A 60 -28.08 -6.74 0.63
CA SER A 60 -27.92 -7.10 -0.79
C SER A 60 -27.80 -8.60 -1.01
N GLY A 61 -27.71 -9.37 0.07
CA GLY A 61 -27.71 -10.82 0.06
C GLY A 61 -26.36 -11.47 -0.28
N TYR A 62 -25.24 -10.72 -0.32
CA TYR A 62 -23.90 -11.26 -0.62
C TYR A 62 -23.08 -11.58 0.62
N ALA A 63 -23.71 -11.62 1.79
CA ALA A 63 -23.05 -12.06 3.02
C ALA A 63 -23.98 -12.91 3.87
N TYR A 64 -23.39 -13.72 4.75
CA TYR A 64 -24.08 -14.60 5.68
C TYR A 64 -23.37 -14.64 7.02
N GLU A 65 -24.15 -14.89 8.09
CA GLU A 65 -23.63 -15.04 9.44
C GLU A 65 -23.52 -16.52 9.81
N VAL A 66 -22.42 -16.87 10.49
CA VAL A 66 -22.24 -18.18 11.14
C VAL A 66 -21.56 -17.97 12.48
N GLU A 67 -22.22 -18.41 13.56
CA GLU A 67 -21.69 -18.40 14.94
C GLU A 67 -21.14 -17.05 15.42
N GLY A 68 -21.74 -15.95 14.95
CA GLY A 68 -21.36 -14.59 15.29
C GLY A 68 -20.21 -14.01 14.47
N SER A 69 -19.78 -14.70 13.41
CA SER A 69 -18.89 -14.17 12.36
C SER A 69 -19.70 -13.94 11.08
N VAL A 70 -19.34 -12.94 10.29
CA VAL A 70 -19.98 -12.64 9.00
C VAL A 70 -18.98 -12.85 7.88
N TYR A 71 -19.39 -13.59 6.84
CA TYR A 71 -18.58 -13.90 5.68
C TYR A 71 -19.22 -13.37 4.39
N PHE A 72 -18.40 -12.95 3.45
CA PHE A 72 -18.79 -12.59 2.10
C PHE A 72 -18.97 -13.87 1.27
N ASP A 73 -20.11 -14.00 0.57
CA ASP A 73 -20.52 -15.16 -0.24
C ASP A 73 -20.06 -14.93 -1.69
N ILE A 74 -18.89 -15.45 -2.03
CA ILE A 74 -18.30 -15.28 -3.37
C ILE A 74 -19.10 -16.05 -4.43
N GLU A 75 -19.62 -17.23 -4.11
CA GLU A 75 -20.41 -18.01 -5.06
C GLU A 75 -21.69 -17.25 -5.47
N LYS A 76 -22.35 -16.63 -4.50
CA LYS A 76 -23.54 -15.82 -4.78
C LYS A 76 -23.20 -14.54 -5.54
N TYR A 77 -22.11 -13.88 -5.15
CA TYR A 77 -21.61 -12.69 -5.83
C TYR A 77 -21.29 -12.97 -7.30
N ASN A 78 -20.69 -14.12 -7.62
CA ASN A 78 -20.34 -14.52 -8.98
C ASN A 78 -21.54 -14.81 -9.90
N LYS A 79 -22.78 -14.86 -9.36
CA LYS A 79 -23.98 -14.95 -10.20
C LYS A 79 -24.33 -13.63 -10.88
N ASP A 80 -23.98 -12.51 -10.24
CA ASP A 80 -24.34 -11.16 -10.71
C ASP A 80 -23.11 -10.35 -11.15
N PHE A 81 -21.94 -10.67 -10.62
CA PHE A 81 -20.66 -9.99 -10.85
C PHE A 81 -19.56 -11.01 -11.11
N ARG A 82 -18.32 -10.55 -11.24
CA ARG A 82 -17.16 -11.41 -11.41
C ARG A 82 -16.10 -11.10 -10.35
N TYR A 83 -15.87 -12.04 -9.42
CA TYR A 83 -14.72 -12.02 -8.52
C TYR A 83 -13.48 -12.45 -9.28
N GLY A 84 -12.39 -11.69 -9.19
CA GLY A 84 -11.19 -11.89 -10.00
C GLY A 84 -11.10 -10.98 -11.23
N ILE A 85 -11.94 -9.94 -11.33
CA ILE A 85 -11.95 -9.02 -12.47
C ILE A 85 -10.66 -8.20 -12.58
N LEU A 86 -10.07 -7.80 -11.45
CA LEU A 86 -8.86 -7.01 -11.38
C LEU A 86 -7.60 -7.86 -11.59
N SER A 87 -7.56 -9.02 -10.95
CA SER A 87 -6.41 -9.93 -10.98
C SER A 87 -6.38 -10.82 -12.24
N GLY A 88 -7.47 -10.88 -12.99
CA GLY A 88 -7.63 -11.76 -14.15
C GLY A 88 -7.75 -13.25 -13.80
N ARG A 89 -7.82 -13.60 -12.51
CA ARG A 89 -7.87 -14.99 -12.03
C ARG A 89 -9.26 -15.60 -12.16
N ASN A 90 -9.31 -16.90 -12.42
CA ASN A 90 -10.54 -17.69 -12.38
C ASN A 90 -10.77 -18.29 -10.99
N THR A 91 -11.99 -18.79 -10.74
CA THR A 91 -12.39 -19.30 -9.42
C THR A 91 -11.55 -20.52 -8.99
N GLU A 92 -11.10 -21.36 -9.91
CA GLU A 92 -10.29 -22.55 -9.61
C GLU A 92 -8.88 -22.16 -9.14
N GLU A 93 -8.28 -21.17 -9.79
CA GLU A 93 -7.02 -20.58 -9.35
C GLU A 93 -7.15 -19.91 -7.97
N LEU A 94 -8.28 -19.25 -7.71
CA LEU A 94 -8.55 -18.60 -6.44
C LEU A 94 -8.62 -19.59 -5.27
N ILE A 95 -9.21 -20.76 -5.47
CA ILE A 95 -9.28 -21.84 -4.47
C ILE A 95 -7.87 -22.29 -4.08
N SER A 96 -6.96 -22.40 -5.03
CA SER A 96 -5.58 -22.86 -4.77
C SER A 96 -4.75 -21.86 -3.94
N TYR A 97 -5.13 -20.59 -3.91
CA TYR A 97 -4.45 -19.52 -3.16
C TYR A 97 -5.06 -19.25 -1.78
N THR A 98 -6.19 -19.91 -1.43
CA THR A 98 -6.75 -19.76 -0.08
C THR A 98 -5.83 -20.42 0.93
N ARG A 99 -5.21 -19.61 1.80
CA ARG A 99 -4.42 -20.12 2.92
C ARG A 99 -5.34 -20.86 3.88
N GLU A 100 -4.84 -21.95 4.46
CA GLU A 100 -5.44 -22.54 5.66
C GLU A 100 -5.38 -21.52 6.80
N LEU A 101 -6.45 -20.78 6.99
CA LEU A 101 -6.62 -19.83 8.08
C LEU A 101 -7.57 -20.45 9.12
N GLU A 102 -7.36 -20.15 10.38
CA GLU A 102 -8.30 -20.53 11.46
C GLU A 102 -9.72 -20.06 11.13
N GLY A 103 -10.71 -20.93 11.35
CA GLY A 103 -12.12 -20.65 11.09
C GLY A 103 -12.58 -20.93 9.64
N GLN A 104 -11.82 -21.70 8.86
CA GLN A 104 -12.24 -22.16 7.52
C GLN A 104 -13.45 -23.11 7.59
N GLU A 105 -13.58 -23.88 8.66
CA GLU A 105 -14.67 -24.85 8.91
C GLU A 105 -16.06 -24.21 9.00
N HIS A 106 -16.14 -22.91 9.28
CA HIS A 106 -17.42 -22.17 9.37
C HIS A 106 -17.84 -21.51 8.06
N LYS A 107 -17.00 -21.57 7.01
CA LYS A 107 -17.30 -20.98 5.71
C LYS A 107 -18.14 -21.95 4.85
N LYS A 108 -19.06 -21.40 4.05
CA LYS A 108 -19.76 -22.19 3.03
C LYS A 108 -18.82 -22.65 1.95
N ASN A 109 -17.92 -21.77 1.50
CA ASN A 109 -16.89 -22.04 0.50
C ASN A 109 -15.52 -21.56 0.99
N SER A 110 -14.47 -22.26 0.64
CA SER A 110 -13.09 -21.92 1.05
C SER A 110 -12.62 -20.54 0.59
N ILE A 111 -13.16 -20.07 -0.55
CA ILE A 111 -12.84 -18.75 -1.13
C ILE A 111 -13.57 -17.58 -0.45
N ASP A 112 -14.61 -17.84 0.36
CA ASP A 112 -15.30 -16.79 1.08
C ASP A 112 -14.35 -16.10 2.05
N PHE A 113 -14.55 -14.80 2.28
CA PHE A 113 -13.70 -14.05 3.19
C PHE A 113 -14.49 -13.37 4.30
N ALA A 114 -13.83 -13.16 5.44
CA ALA A 114 -14.49 -12.59 6.60
C ALA A 114 -14.74 -11.09 6.43
N LEU A 115 -15.94 -10.65 6.74
CA LEU A 115 -16.33 -9.24 6.92
C LEU A 115 -16.29 -8.85 8.40
N TRP A 116 -16.72 -9.77 9.29
CA TRP A 116 -16.63 -9.64 10.74
C TRP A 116 -16.19 -10.98 11.33
N LYS A 117 -15.23 -10.96 12.24
CA LYS A 117 -14.79 -12.16 12.95
C LYS A 117 -15.13 -12.03 14.43
N LYS A 118 -15.79 -13.04 14.98
CA LYS A 118 -16.01 -13.17 16.42
C LYS A 118 -14.64 -13.26 17.12
N ALA A 119 -14.44 -12.44 18.13
CA ALA A 119 -13.20 -12.42 18.90
C ALA A 119 -13.17 -13.55 19.93
N THR A 120 -11.98 -14.13 20.14
CA THR A 120 -11.73 -14.95 21.31
C THR A 120 -11.42 -14.05 22.53
N PRO A 121 -11.46 -14.58 23.77
CA PRO A 121 -11.14 -13.79 24.96
C PRO A 121 -9.76 -13.13 24.92
N GLU A 122 -8.81 -13.71 24.20
CA GLU A 122 -7.42 -13.25 24.09
C GLU A 122 -7.24 -12.05 23.13
N HIS A 123 -8.24 -11.74 22.29
CA HIS A 123 -8.18 -10.59 21.40
C HIS A 123 -8.27 -9.29 22.21
N LEU A 124 -7.22 -8.45 22.13
CA LEU A 124 -7.18 -7.15 22.79
C LEU A 124 -8.05 -6.11 22.06
N MET A 125 -7.96 -6.08 20.73
CA MET A 125 -8.72 -5.15 19.90
C MET A 125 -9.99 -5.83 19.41
N ARG A 126 -11.11 -5.53 20.06
CA ARG A 126 -12.43 -6.09 19.76
C ARG A 126 -13.53 -5.10 20.14
N TRP A 127 -14.61 -5.11 19.39
CA TRP A 127 -15.73 -4.18 19.52
C TRP A 127 -17.07 -4.91 19.51
N PRO A 128 -18.11 -4.34 20.13
CA PRO A 128 -19.46 -4.88 20.00
C PRO A 128 -20.00 -4.65 18.59
N SER A 129 -20.75 -5.64 18.10
CA SER A 129 -21.48 -5.57 16.85
C SER A 129 -22.83 -6.27 16.99
N PRO A 130 -23.75 -6.16 16.00
CA PRO A 130 -25.02 -6.91 16.01
C PRO A 130 -24.84 -8.43 16.03
N TRP A 131 -23.70 -8.94 15.59
CA TRP A 131 -23.45 -10.39 15.47
C TRP A 131 -22.69 -10.96 16.66
N SER A 132 -21.68 -10.24 17.13
CA SER A 132 -20.86 -10.66 18.28
C SER A 132 -19.93 -9.54 18.73
N ILE A 133 -19.25 -9.76 19.87
CA ILE A 133 -18.01 -9.03 20.17
C ILE A 133 -16.91 -9.57 19.25
N GLY A 134 -16.34 -8.72 18.41
CA GLY A 134 -15.43 -9.15 17.36
C GLY A 134 -14.62 -8.00 16.75
N TYR A 135 -14.15 -8.24 15.56
CA TYR A 135 -13.33 -7.27 14.80
C TYR A 135 -13.60 -7.42 13.29
N PRO A 136 -13.42 -6.33 12.51
CA PRO A 136 -13.65 -6.35 11.07
C PRO A 136 -12.64 -7.21 10.32
N GLY A 137 -13.04 -7.69 9.14
CA GLY A 137 -12.13 -8.27 8.16
C GLY A 137 -11.24 -7.20 7.54
N TRP A 138 -10.00 -7.55 7.24
CA TRP A 138 -8.99 -6.62 6.75
C TRP A 138 -9.39 -5.83 5.50
N HIS A 139 -10.07 -6.45 4.54
CA HIS A 139 -10.45 -5.79 3.28
C HIS A 139 -11.52 -4.69 3.48
N LEU A 140 -12.37 -4.88 4.49
CA LEU A 140 -13.47 -3.97 4.78
C LEU A 140 -13.02 -2.59 5.27
N GLU A 141 -11.87 -2.54 5.94
CA GLU A 141 -11.30 -1.31 6.47
C GLU A 141 -11.09 -0.27 5.36
N CYS A 142 -10.41 -0.67 4.28
CA CYS A 142 -10.12 0.20 3.14
C CYS A 142 -11.37 0.56 2.34
N SER A 143 -12.26 -0.41 2.06
CA SER A 143 -13.51 -0.16 1.36
C SER A 143 -14.37 0.89 2.07
N THR A 144 -14.45 0.78 3.40
CA THR A 144 -15.27 1.69 4.22
C THR A 144 -14.67 3.08 4.31
N MET A 145 -13.38 3.19 4.59
CA MET A 145 -12.72 4.48 4.71
C MET A 145 -12.62 5.20 3.36
N GLY A 146 -12.35 4.46 2.28
CA GLY A 146 -12.38 4.99 0.91
C GLY A 146 -13.74 5.59 0.56
N SER A 147 -14.82 4.82 0.73
CA SER A 147 -16.19 5.32 0.50
C SER A 147 -16.53 6.55 1.34
N LYS A 148 -16.12 6.56 2.61
CA LYS A 148 -16.44 7.68 3.52
C LYS A 148 -15.79 8.99 3.12
N TYR A 149 -14.51 8.97 2.74
CA TYR A 149 -13.74 10.19 2.53
C TYR A 149 -13.61 10.59 1.06
N LEU A 150 -13.68 9.64 0.14
CA LEU A 150 -13.50 9.86 -1.29
C LEU A 150 -14.78 9.63 -2.09
N GLY A 151 -15.82 9.07 -1.44
CA GLY A 151 -17.08 8.70 -2.08
C GLY A 151 -17.06 7.28 -2.63
N ASP A 152 -18.22 6.85 -3.16
CA ASP A 152 -18.41 5.48 -3.67
C ASP A 152 -17.63 5.19 -4.97
N PHE A 153 -17.07 6.20 -5.58
CA PHE A 153 -16.24 6.12 -6.78
C PHE A 153 -15.18 7.24 -6.74
N PHE A 154 -13.91 6.88 -6.78
CA PHE A 154 -12.79 7.81 -6.72
C PHE A 154 -11.72 7.49 -7.77
N ASP A 155 -10.76 8.39 -7.95
CA ASP A 155 -9.88 8.36 -9.10
C ASP A 155 -8.83 7.25 -9.01
N ILE A 156 -8.04 7.21 -7.94
CA ILE A 156 -6.86 6.33 -7.85
C ILE A 156 -6.85 5.59 -6.52
N HIS A 157 -6.62 4.27 -6.57
CA HIS A 157 -6.30 3.43 -5.43
C HIS A 157 -5.00 2.70 -5.69
N GLY A 158 -4.07 2.77 -4.74
CA GLY A 158 -2.74 2.20 -4.89
C GLY A 158 -2.36 1.21 -3.81
N GLY A 159 -1.45 0.30 -4.14
CA GLY A 159 -0.87 -0.63 -3.19
C GLY A 159 0.24 -1.48 -3.79
N GLY A 160 0.82 -2.38 -3.01
CA GLY A 160 1.77 -3.36 -3.53
C GLY A 160 1.09 -4.43 -4.39
N MET A 161 1.86 -5.08 -5.27
CA MET A 161 1.38 -6.20 -6.09
C MET A 161 0.80 -7.36 -5.26
N ASP A 162 1.24 -7.51 -4.02
CA ASP A 162 0.71 -8.50 -3.09
C ASP A 162 -0.71 -8.18 -2.60
N LEU A 163 -1.15 -6.93 -2.73
CA LEU A 163 -2.52 -6.51 -2.41
C LEU A 163 -3.49 -6.72 -3.58
N LEU A 164 -2.99 -6.86 -4.82
CA LEU A 164 -3.82 -7.07 -6.00
C LEU A 164 -4.85 -8.18 -5.75
N PHE A 165 -4.38 -9.30 -5.18
CA PHE A 165 -5.20 -10.41 -4.74
C PHE A 165 -4.69 -10.95 -3.40
N PRO A 166 -5.59 -11.19 -2.42
CA PRO A 166 -7.06 -11.04 -2.50
C PRO A 166 -7.59 -9.65 -2.08
N HIS A 167 -6.74 -8.73 -1.62
CA HIS A 167 -7.19 -7.53 -0.90
C HIS A 167 -8.01 -6.57 -1.78
N HIS A 168 -7.44 -6.04 -2.85
CA HIS A 168 -8.13 -5.10 -3.75
C HIS A 168 -9.30 -5.75 -4.50
N GLU A 169 -9.18 -7.02 -4.86
CA GLU A 169 -10.27 -7.78 -5.44
C GLU A 169 -11.48 -7.88 -4.49
N SER A 170 -11.21 -8.10 -3.20
CA SER A 170 -12.25 -8.12 -2.16
C SER A 170 -12.86 -6.74 -1.91
N GLU A 171 -12.08 -5.66 -2.03
CA GLU A 171 -12.61 -4.30 -1.94
C GLU A 171 -13.58 -3.98 -3.09
N ILE A 172 -13.26 -4.42 -4.33
CA ILE A 172 -14.19 -4.32 -5.46
C ILE A 172 -15.50 -5.04 -5.14
N ALA A 173 -15.40 -6.29 -4.67
CA ALA A 173 -16.57 -7.09 -4.35
C ALA A 173 -17.43 -6.45 -3.25
N GLN A 174 -16.82 -5.94 -2.20
CA GLN A 174 -17.52 -5.25 -1.10
C GLN A 174 -18.23 -3.99 -1.60
N SER A 175 -17.55 -3.16 -2.40
CA SER A 175 -18.12 -1.91 -2.92
C SER A 175 -19.26 -2.17 -3.90
N GLN A 176 -19.12 -3.14 -4.79
CA GLN A 176 -20.20 -3.53 -5.71
C GLN A 176 -21.38 -4.13 -4.97
N ALA A 177 -21.14 -4.94 -3.93
CA ALA A 177 -22.19 -5.51 -3.11
C ALA A 177 -22.94 -4.44 -2.30
N ALA A 178 -22.22 -3.49 -1.68
CA ALA A 178 -22.82 -2.46 -0.83
C ALA A 178 -23.43 -1.30 -1.63
N ASN A 179 -22.74 -0.81 -2.66
CA ASN A 179 -23.04 0.45 -3.33
C ASN A 179 -23.42 0.29 -4.81
N LYS A 180 -23.40 -0.95 -5.35
CA LYS A 180 -23.70 -1.28 -6.78
C LYS A 180 -22.79 -0.58 -7.79
N LYS A 181 -21.56 -0.20 -7.38
CA LYS A 181 -20.62 0.54 -8.20
C LYS A 181 -19.20 -0.02 -8.07
N MET A 182 -18.41 0.10 -9.13
CA MET A 182 -16.97 -0.04 -9.04
C MET A 182 -16.42 1.10 -8.18
N PRO A 183 -15.51 0.83 -7.24
CA PRO A 183 -15.04 1.87 -6.31
C PRO A 183 -14.04 2.83 -6.93
N VAL A 184 -13.28 2.40 -7.94
CA VAL A 184 -12.05 3.08 -8.38
C VAL A 184 -11.94 3.12 -9.89
N LYS A 185 -11.48 4.25 -10.41
CA LYS A 185 -11.20 4.44 -11.84
C LYS A 185 -9.88 3.81 -12.26
N TYR A 186 -8.81 4.02 -11.49
CA TYR A 186 -7.46 3.51 -11.79
C TYR A 186 -6.87 2.79 -10.57
N TRP A 187 -6.43 1.55 -10.79
CA TRP A 187 -5.68 0.77 -9.83
C TRP A 187 -4.19 0.87 -10.12
N MET A 188 -3.40 1.23 -9.12
CA MET A 188 -1.95 1.33 -9.24
C MET A 188 -1.27 0.32 -8.32
N HIS A 189 -0.38 -0.51 -8.88
CA HIS A 189 0.34 -1.51 -8.09
C HIS A 189 1.84 -1.35 -8.28
N ASN A 190 2.55 -1.04 -7.19
CA ASN A 190 4.00 -1.06 -7.17
C ASN A 190 4.52 -2.50 -6.99
N ASN A 191 5.65 -2.77 -7.62
CA ASN A 191 6.28 -4.09 -7.54
C ASN A 191 7.09 -4.26 -6.25
N MET A 192 7.67 -5.45 -6.08
CA MET A 192 8.39 -5.83 -4.87
C MET A 192 9.75 -5.17 -4.80
N ILE A 193 10.24 -5.05 -3.56
CA ILE A 193 11.62 -4.68 -3.25
C ILE A 193 12.41 -5.97 -3.02
N THR A 194 13.59 -6.05 -3.64
CA THR A 194 14.56 -7.12 -3.42
C THR A 194 15.87 -6.56 -2.86
N ILE A 195 16.68 -7.42 -2.29
CA ILE A 195 18.05 -7.09 -1.84
C ILE A 195 18.97 -8.13 -2.44
N ASN A 196 19.93 -7.70 -3.28
CA ASN A 196 20.84 -8.58 -4.00
C ASN A 196 20.09 -9.72 -4.75
N GLY A 197 19.00 -9.35 -5.43
CA GLY A 197 18.15 -10.27 -6.19
C GLY A 197 17.22 -11.17 -5.36
N GLN A 198 17.26 -11.08 -4.02
CA GLN A 198 16.39 -11.86 -3.13
C GLN A 198 15.24 -11.01 -2.59
N LYS A 199 14.05 -11.60 -2.49
CA LYS A 199 12.90 -10.93 -1.89
C LYS A 199 13.24 -10.42 -0.48
N MET A 200 13.01 -9.12 -0.24
CA MET A 200 13.15 -8.56 1.11
C MET A 200 11.99 -8.99 2.00
N GLY A 201 12.29 -9.51 3.18
CA GLY A 201 11.26 -9.93 4.12
C GLY A 201 11.78 -10.16 5.53
N LYS A 202 10.99 -9.76 6.54
CA LYS A 202 11.35 -9.97 7.96
C LYS A 202 11.56 -11.44 8.30
N SER A 203 10.80 -12.36 7.70
CA SER A 203 10.93 -13.81 7.90
C SER A 203 12.20 -14.37 7.28
N LEU A 204 12.82 -13.66 6.34
CA LEU A 204 14.08 -14.04 5.69
C LEU A 204 15.30 -13.42 6.39
N GLY A 205 15.08 -12.57 7.40
CA GLY A 205 16.16 -11.91 8.12
C GLY A 205 16.90 -10.81 7.33
N ASN A 206 16.48 -10.51 6.09
CA ASN A 206 17.14 -9.55 5.19
C ASN A 206 16.38 -8.23 5.04
N ALA A 207 15.42 -7.94 5.92
CA ALA A 207 14.65 -6.70 5.85
C ALA A 207 15.42 -5.54 6.46
N VAL A 208 15.72 -4.54 5.65
CA VAL A 208 16.36 -3.28 6.06
C VAL A 208 15.30 -2.20 6.20
N SER A 209 15.20 -1.58 7.37
CA SER A 209 14.29 -0.46 7.62
C SER A 209 14.88 0.86 7.12
N LEU A 210 14.04 1.89 6.90
CA LEU A 210 14.51 3.22 6.51
C LEU A 210 15.52 3.80 7.52
N ASN A 211 15.26 3.65 8.82
CA ASN A 211 16.20 4.09 9.86
C ASN A 211 17.57 3.41 9.75
N GLN A 212 17.61 2.15 9.33
CA GLN A 212 18.88 1.45 9.12
C GLN A 212 19.60 1.95 7.85
N PHE A 213 18.87 2.23 6.77
CA PHE A 213 19.47 2.88 5.59
C PHE A 213 20.07 4.24 5.96
N PHE A 214 19.35 5.04 6.75
CA PHE A 214 19.82 6.39 7.14
C PHE A 214 20.98 6.37 8.14
N SER A 215 21.02 5.39 9.02
CA SER A 215 22.11 5.25 10.01
C SER A 215 23.29 4.40 9.51
N GLY A 216 23.09 3.58 8.47
CA GLY A 216 24.07 2.57 8.03
C GLY A 216 24.21 1.37 8.98
N ASN A 217 23.39 1.28 10.01
CA ASN A 217 23.49 0.24 11.04
C ASN A 217 22.76 -1.05 10.62
N HIS A 218 23.28 -1.73 9.62
CA HIS A 218 22.80 -3.03 9.16
C HIS A 218 23.91 -3.78 8.42
N GLU A 219 24.05 -5.09 8.62
CA GLU A 219 25.10 -5.92 8.03
C GLU A 219 25.15 -5.94 6.50
N LEU A 220 24.00 -5.69 5.85
CA LEU A 220 23.88 -5.61 4.39
C LEU A 220 24.23 -4.23 3.81
N LEU A 221 24.59 -3.25 4.64
CA LEU A 221 24.89 -1.88 4.22
C LEU A 221 26.36 -1.55 4.47
N ASP A 222 27.07 -1.05 3.44
CA ASP A 222 28.46 -0.59 3.57
C ASP A 222 28.58 0.71 4.35
N LYS A 223 27.53 1.54 4.32
CA LYS A 223 27.50 2.87 4.96
C LYS A 223 26.08 3.39 5.15
N ALA A 224 25.96 4.53 5.82
CA ALA A 224 24.75 5.33 5.86
C ALA A 224 24.47 5.98 4.49
N TYR A 225 23.20 6.08 4.12
CA TYR A 225 22.74 6.79 2.93
C TYR A 225 21.76 7.90 3.33
N SER A 226 21.89 9.08 2.70
CA SER A 226 20.96 10.17 2.96
C SER A 226 19.52 9.78 2.55
N PRO A 227 18.50 10.29 3.24
CA PRO A 227 17.10 10.03 2.84
C PRO A 227 16.83 10.41 1.38
N MET A 228 17.42 11.49 0.89
CA MET A 228 17.25 11.92 -0.50
C MET A 228 17.94 10.99 -1.50
N THR A 229 19.05 10.34 -1.13
CA THR A 229 19.67 9.29 -1.95
C THR A 229 18.71 8.09 -2.09
N ILE A 230 18.09 7.66 -1.00
CA ILE A 230 17.12 6.56 -1.02
C ILE A 230 15.88 6.94 -1.86
N ARG A 231 15.34 8.15 -1.69
CA ARG A 231 14.23 8.65 -2.50
C ARG A 231 14.59 8.68 -3.98
N PHE A 232 15.75 9.21 -4.32
CA PHE A 232 16.22 9.29 -5.71
C PHE A 232 16.41 7.89 -6.31
N PHE A 233 17.02 6.96 -5.57
CA PHE A 233 17.16 5.56 -5.96
C PHE A 233 15.80 4.92 -6.31
N ILE A 234 14.76 5.13 -5.47
CA ILE A 234 13.41 4.61 -5.72
C ILE A 234 12.83 5.21 -7.01
N LEU A 235 13.01 6.51 -7.24
CA LEU A 235 12.46 7.22 -8.41
C LEU A 235 13.19 6.88 -9.72
N GLN A 236 14.40 6.31 -9.67
CA GLN A 236 15.12 5.83 -10.85
C GLN A 236 14.57 4.53 -11.43
N ALA A 237 13.67 3.86 -10.74
CA ALA A 237 12.94 2.70 -11.24
C ALA A 237 11.47 3.05 -11.47
N HIS A 238 10.88 2.49 -12.53
CA HIS A 238 9.44 2.59 -12.71
C HIS A 238 8.74 1.81 -11.57
N TYR A 239 7.67 2.35 -10.99
CA TYR A 239 7.02 1.76 -9.82
C TYR A 239 6.50 0.32 -10.06
N ARG A 240 6.21 -0.04 -11.33
CA ARG A 240 5.82 -1.42 -11.71
C ARG A 240 7.00 -2.40 -11.79
N SER A 241 8.24 -1.89 -11.80
CA SER A 241 9.44 -2.73 -11.87
C SER A 241 9.88 -3.17 -10.49
N THR A 242 10.50 -4.35 -10.40
CA THR A 242 11.18 -4.77 -9.17
C THR A 242 12.31 -3.81 -8.86
N LEU A 243 12.38 -3.33 -7.65
CA LEU A 243 13.45 -2.46 -7.16
C LEU A 243 14.46 -3.30 -6.36
N ASP A 244 15.67 -3.47 -6.89
CA ASP A 244 16.72 -4.27 -6.24
C ASP A 244 17.71 -3.38 -5.51
N PHE A 245 17.78 -3.50 -4.20
CA PHE A 245 18.77 -2.83 -3.36
C PHE A 245 20.09 -3.60 -3.38
N SER A 246 21.15 -2.92 -3.78
CA SER A 246 22.53 -3.34 -3.54
C SER A 246 23.37 -2.13 -3.15
N ASN A 247 24.53 -2.33 -2.51
CA ASN A 247 25.42 -1.24 -2.15
C ASN A 247 25.93 -0.49 -3.39
N GLU A 248 26.23 -1.21 -4.46
CA GLU A 248 26.67 -0.64 -5.74
C GLU A 248 25.59 0.26 -6.35
N ALA A 249 24.33 -0.20 -6.36
CA ALA A 249 23.22 0.57 -6.90
C ALA A 249 22.94 1.82 -6.08
N LEU A 250 22.98 1.73 -4.75
CA LEU A 250 22.82 2.88 -3.85
C LEU A 250 23.96 3.90 -4.01
N GLN A 251 25.21 3.46 -4.13
CA GLN A 251 26.37 4.34 -4.35
C GLN A 251 26.32 5.00 -5.74
N ALA A 252 25.86 4.28 -6.76
CA ALA A 252 25.63 4.86 -8.09
C ALA A 252 24.53 5.93 -8.06
N SER A 253 23.43 5.65 -7.36
CA SER A 253 22.33 6.59 -7.17
C SER A 253 22.77 7.85 -6.40
N GLU A 254 23.58 7.69 -5.35
CA GLU A 254 24.14 8.81 -4.58
C GLU A 254 24.99 9.74 -5.47
N LYS A 255 25.84 9.15 -6.33
CA LYS A 255 26.65 9.93 -7.29
C LYS A 255 25.77 10.66 -8.30
N GLY A 256 24.74 10.00 -8.83
CA GLY A 256 23.77 10.60 -9.75
C GLY A 256 23.01 11.75 -9.10
N TYR A 257 22.47 11.55 -7.91
CA TYR A 257 21.78 12.58 -7.15
C TYR A 257 22.68 13.80 -6.89
N LYS A 258 23.92 13.56 -6.44
CA LYS A 258 24.89 14.64 -6.22
C LYS A 258 25.17 15.43 -7.49
N LYS A 259 25.41 14.75 -8.63
CA LYS A 259 25.63 15.42 -9.93
C LYS A 259 24.45 16.32 -10.29
N LEU A 260 23.22 15.88 -10.08
CA LEU A 260 22.04 16.69 -10.36
C LEU A 260 21.96 17.92 -9.43
N MET A 261 22.29 17.75 -8.14
CA MET A 261 22.28 18.86 -7.17
C MET A 261 23.40 19.86 -7.45
N ASP A 262 24.61 19.40 -7.81
CA ASP A 262 25.73 20.26 -8.21
C ASP A 262 25.37 21.09 -9.48
N ALA A 263 24.62 20.50 -10.40
CA ALA A 263 24.10 21.21 -11.57
C ALA A 263 23.07 22.30 -11.21
N VAL A 264 22.11 21.99 -10.33
CA VAL A 264 21.15 22.99 -9.81
C VAL A 264 21.88 24.13 -9.08
N GLU A 265 22.89 23.81 -8.28
CA GLU A 265 23.71 24.84 -7.61
C GLU A 265 24.46 25.72 -8.63
N THR A 266 24.93 25.14 -9.71
CA THR A 266 25.59 25.86 -10.79
C THR A 266 24.61 26.78 -11.52
N LEU A 267 23.43 26.27 -11.87
CA LEU A 267 22.36 27.06 -12.51
C LEU A 267 21.97 28.29 -11.68
N ASN A 268 21.89 28.14 -10.37
CA ASN A 268 21.56 29.25 -9.45
C ASN A 268 22.64 30.35 -9.39
N LYS A 269 23.83 30.10 -9.90
CA LYS A 269 24.97 31.06 -9.96
C LYS A 269 25.12 31.73 -11.33
N LEU A 270 24.41 31.23 -12.36
CA LEU A 270 24.45 31.79 -13.69
C LEU A 270 23.65 33.07 -13.79
N GLU A 271 24.17 34.03 -14.54
CA GLU A 271 23.42 35.24 -14.91
C GLU A 271 22.42 34.90 -16.02
N PRO A 272 21.21 35.48 -15.99
CA PRO A 272 20.22 35.29 -17.05
C PRO A 272 20.76 35.74 -18.40
N SER A 273 20.47 34.95 -19.46
CA SER A 273 20.83 35.29 -20.84
C SER A 273 19.56 35.34 -21.69
N GLU A 274 19.55 36.24 -22.69
CA GLU A 274 18.48 36.34 -23.67
C GLU A 274 18.42 35.13 -24.61
N THR A 275 19.50 34.38 -24.73
CA THR A 275 19.59 33.19 -25.58
C THR A 275 19.99 31.98 -24.75
N SER A 276 19.39 30.84 -25.00
CA SER A 276 19.72 29.56 -24.41
C SER A 276 20.08 28.54 -25.48
N SER A 277 21.12 27.74 -25.23
CA SER A 277 21.44 26.58 -26.06
C SER A 277 20.51 25.39 -25.80
N VAL A 278 19.81 25.41 -24.67
CA VAL A 278 18.82 24.38 -24.28
C VAL A 278 17.42 24.90 -24.53
N ASN A 279 16.60 24.11 -25.19
CA ASN A 279 15.17 24.40 -25.33
C ASN A 279 14.43 23.99 -24.06
N ILE A 280 14.27 24.94 -23.11
CA ILE A 280 13.68 24.72 -21.80
C ILE A 280 12.21 24.25 -21.93
N ASN A 281 11.44 24.82 -22.87
CA ASN A 281 10.06 24.41 -23.07
C ASN A 281 9.96 22.96 -23.54
N LYS A 282 10.87 22.52 -24.42
CA LYS A 282 10.93 21.12 -24.84
C LYS A 282 11.28 20.20 -23.68
N LEU A 283 12.27 20.57 -22.85
CA LEU A 283 12.65 19.80 -21.68
C LEU A 283 11.50 19.65 -20.70
N GLU A 284 10.75 20.73 -20.42
CA GLU A 284 9.56 20.69 -19.56
C GLU A 284 8.48 19.76 -20.14
N GLU A 285 8.20 19.88 -21.45
CA GLU A 285 7.23 19.03 -22.14
C GLU A 285 7.62 17.54 -22.10
N GLU A 286 8.88 17.22 -22.32
CA GLU A 286 9.40 15.83 -22.27
C GLU A 286 9.29 15.25 -20.84
N CYS A 287 9.67 16.00 -19.83
CA CYS A 287 9.51 15.59 -18.44
C CYS A 287 8.04 15.38 -18.07
N LEU A 288 7.16 16.32 -18.47
CA LEU A 288 5.73 16.21 -18.19
C LEU A 288 5.11 15.03 -18.94
N THR A 289 5.47 14.82 -20.20
CA THR A 289 5.00 13.68 -21.01
C THR A 289 5.38 12.36 -20.34
N ALA A 290 6.62 12.21 -19.86
CA ALA A 290 7.06 11.04 -19.14
C ALA A 290 6.24 10.80 -17.84
N MET A 291 5.96 11.85 -17.09
CA MET A 291 5.14 11.75 -15.86
C MET A 291 3.68 11.45 -16.16
N LEU A 292 3.13 11.91 -17.29
CA LEU A 292 1.77 11.61 -17.73
C LEU A 292 1.64 10.21 -18.34
N ASP A 293 2.75 9.59 -18.74
CA ASP A 293 2.83 8.20 -19.17
C ASP A 293 3.08 7.28 -17.96
N ASP A 294 2.04 7.02 -17.20
CA ASP A 294 2.04 6.10 -16.06
C ASP A 294 3.10 6.42 -14.99
N PHE A 295 3.32 7.71 -14.71
CA PHE A 295 4.30 8.18 -13.72
C PHE A 295 5.73 7.66 -13.99
N ASN A 296 6.19 7.73 -15.24
CA ASN A 296 7.50 7.22 -15.66
C ASN A 296 8.64 8.12 -15.18
N SER A 297 8.86 8.10 -13.86
CA SER A 297 9.91 8.90 -13.21
C SER A 297 11.33 8.63 -13.72
N PRO A 298 11.74 7.38 -14.09
CA PRO A 298 13.07 7.17 -14.63
C PRO A 298 13.31 7.92 -15.97
N VAL A 299 12.32 7.98 -16.84
CA VAL A 299 12.41 8.74 -18.12
C VAL A 299 12.44 10.25 -17.84
N ALA A 300 11.59 10.76 -16.95
CA ALA A 300 11.64 12.16 -16.54
C ALA A 300 13.02 12.55 -15.97
N ILE A 301 13.63 11.69 -15.11
CA ILE A 301 14.96 11.91 -14.56
C ILE A 301 16.03 11.89 -15.67
N ALA A 302 15.90 11.02 -16.69
CA ALA A 302 16.82 10.99 -17.82
C ALA A 302 16.80 12.33 -18.58
N HIS A 303 15.63 12.87 -18.88
CA HIS A 303 15.51 14.21 -19.53
C HIS A 303 16.08 15.33 -18.67
N LEU A 304 15.94 15.27 -17.33
CA LEU A 304 16.60 16.24 -16.46
C LEU A 304 18.13 16.19 -16.58
N PHE A 305 18.74 15.00 -16.72
CA PHE A 305 20.18 14.87 -16.96
C PHE A 305 20.63 15.34 -18.33
N GLU A 306 19.77 15.33 -19.35
CA GLU A 306 20.06 15.91 -20.66
C GLU A 306 20.01 17.45 -20.63
N GLY A 307 19.23 18.02 -19.71
CA GLY A 307 19.07 19.47 -19.57
C GLY A 307 20.15 20.15 -18.70
N VAL A 308 21.00 19.38 -18.02
CA VAL A 308 22.08 19.85 -17.15
C VAL A 308 23.43 19.23 -17.58
#